data_3e384af08735d6b15ee70c9056ab0acb
#
_entry.id   3e384af08735d6b15ee70c9056ab0acb
#
_cell.length_a   1.000
_cell.length_b   1.000
_cell.length_c   1.000
_cell.angle_alpha   90.00
_cell.angle_beta   90.00
_cell.angle_gamma   90.00
#
_symmetry.space_group_name_H-M   'P 1'
#
loop_
_entity.id
_entity.type
_entity.pdbx_description
1 polymer ?
#
loop_
_entity_poly.entity_id
_entity_poly.type
_entity_poly.pdbx_seq_one_letter_code
_entity_poly.pdbx_strand_id
1 'polypeptide(L)'
;DSLTPKTANVVVITEFESSDSAQPVGSGSSIYYLTSKGSFAGVREYISQENVSIKDASNITIHVPKLIPSNIFKLAVSTNEDVLVLVGTDEPNKLYINRWLYGDNFQKILNSWSTFTLNSAKSIKNIDFIGTDLFMVIEEANGTSLEKMPFEANFKETNADFEFHLDHKVTEATSGVSVSYNSTTDISTFTVPYRLNGKMAVVGRYLASGETSTFVDFKGNTVPLKPGQVLQTTNLTNGSNSTITASGDFRNSKFIIGEQYLMHYRFSSQRLTESRTNNSSELISGRLQLHHFYIKFEDTGFFQVEVTPENRDTSTHKFTGRFLGAASATVGQINLETGTFRVPIMSRADRVNIDVKNDTYLPTQL
;
A
#
# COMPACT_ATOMS: atom_id res chain seq x y z
N ASP A 1 15.40 36.34 -1.96
CA ASP A 1 15.24 35.94 -0.56
C ASP A 1 14.19 34.86 -0.51
N SER A 2 14.63 33.65 -0.24
CA SER A 2 13.72 32.55 -0.04
C SER A 2 12.81 32.86 1.16
N LEU A 3 11.52 32.97 0.92
CA LEU A 3 10.53 32.97 2.00
C LEU A 3 10.85 31.78 2.91
N THR A 4 11.24 32.05 4.13
CA THR A 4 11.42 30.96 5.06
C THR A 4 10.06 30.28 5.23
N PRO A 5 9.97 28.94 5.19
CA PRO A 5 8.71 28.21 5.30
C PRO A 5 7.81 28.69 6.45
N LYS A 6 8.40 29.11 7.54
CA LYS A 6 7.68 29.65 8.73
C LYS A 6 6.87 30.91 8.44
N THR A 7 7.45 31.84 7.68
CA THR A 7 6.77 33.13 7.43
C THR A 7 5.61 32.96 6.46
N ALA A 8 5.80 32.17 5.41
CA ALA A 8 4.74 31.86 4.46
C ALA A 8 3.58 31.09 5.12
N ASN A 9 3.87 30.17 6.01
CA ASN A 9 2.86 29.36 6.68
C ASN A 9 1.90 30.19 7.53
N VAL A 10 2.40 31.18 8.26
CA VAL A 10 1.57 32.02 9.12
C VAL A 10 0.65 32.91 8.30
N VAL A 11 1.14 33.49 7.23
CA VAL A 11 0.34 34.37 6.36
C VAL A 11 -0.78 33.62 5.66
N VAL A 12 -0.49 32.43 5.14
CA VAL A 12 -1.47 31.61 4.42
C VAL A 12 -2.64 31.21 5.33
N ILE A 13 -2.37 30.78 6.54
CA ILE A 13 -3.42 30.32 7.47
C ILE A 13 -4.32 31.45 7.92
N THR A 14 -3.79 32.65 8.10
CA THR A 14 -4.55 33.79 8.61
C THR A 14 -5.38 34.52 7.55
N GLU A 15 -4.98 34.46 6.27
CA GLU A 15 -5.67 35.27 5.21
C GLU A 15 -6.82 34.54 4.54
N PHE A 16 -6.86 33.22 4.51
CA PHE A 16 -7.76 32.53 3.60
C PHE A 16 -8.76 31.53 4.18
N GLU A 17 -8.41 30.71 5.05
CA GLU A 17 -9.27 29.71 5.70
C GLU A 17 -8.38 29.02 6.72
N SER A 18 -8.64 29.17 8.00
CA SER A 18 -7.84 28.52 9.00
C SER A 18 -8.06 27.02 8.97
N SER A 19 -6.98 26.26 8.85
CA SER A 19 -6.96 24.90 9.34
C SER A 19 -6.27 24.91 10.70
N ASP A 20 -7.01 24.63 11.74
CA ASP A 20 -6.50 24.70 13.10
C ASP A 20 -5.80 23.44 13.54
N SER A 21 -5.80 22.39 12.73
CA SER A 21 -5.47 21.04 13.21
C SER A 21 -4.04 20.61 12.91
N ALA A 22 -3.42 21.06 11.83
CA ALA A 22 -2.08 20.60 11.47
C ALA A 22 -1.17 21.72 10.97
N GLN A 23 0.13 21.58 11.25
CA GLN A 23 1.13 22.52 10.75
C GLN A 23 1.35 22.28 9.25
N PRO A 24 1.47 23.34 8.44
CA PRO A 24 1.88 23.24 7.06
C PRO A 24 3.26 22.60 6.91
N VAL A 25 3.49 21.92 5.77
CA VAL A 25 4.76 21.31 5.43
C VAL A 25 5.28 21.83 4.10
N GLY A 26 6.58 21.98 3.99
CA GLY A 26 7.24 22.47 2.78
C GLY A 26 8.01 21.37 2.05
N SER A 27 7.96 21.41 0.72
CA SER A 27 8.73 20.56 -0.16
C SER A 27 9.26 21.40 -1.32
N GLY A 28 10.55 21.69 -1.33
CA GLY A 28 11.16 22.57 -2.32
C GLY A 28 10.51 23.97 -2.30
N SER A 29 9.93 24.38 -3.43
CA SER A 29 9.19 25.64 -3.58
C SER A 29 7.70 25.55 -3.21
N SER A 30 7.21 24.38 -2.88
CA SER A 30 5.80 24.13 -2.55
C SER A 30 5.56 24.07 -1.06
N ILE A 31 4.42 24.60 -0.62
CA ILE A 31 3.92 24.52 0.77
C ILE A 31 2.55 23.91 0.73
N TYR A 32 2.35 22.84 1.50
CA TYR A 32 1.08 22.14 1.63
C TYR A 32 0.43 22.51 2.96
N TYR A 33 -0.85 22.86 2.92
CA TYR A 33 -1.63 23.23 4.09
C TYR A 33 -3.08 22.79 3.94
N LEU A 34 -3.78 22.74 5.06
CA LEU A 34 -5.19 22.33 5.13
C LEU A 34 -6.13 23.53 5.15
N THR A 35 -7.29 23.35 4.53
CA THR A 35 -8.43 24.24 4.63
C THR A 35 -9.65 23.44 5.03
N SER A 36 -10.30 23.79 6.14
CA SER A 36 -11.50 23.09 6.63
C SER A 36 -12.77 23.59 5.99
N LYS A 37 -13.65 22.67 5.57
CA LYS A 37 -15.03 22.94 5.16
C LYS A 37 -15.97 21.92 5.78
N GLY A 38 -16.44 22.22 7.00
CA GLY A 38 -17.31 21.32 7.73
C GLY A 38 -16.59 20.04 8.16
N SER A 39 -17.12 18.88 7.79
CA SER A 39 -16.57 17.57 8.19
C SER A 39 -15.36 17.11 7.35
N PHE A 40 -14.99 17.85 6.31
CA PHE A 40 -13.89 17.50 5.41
C PHE A 40 -12.89 18.63 5.28
N ALA A 41 -11.65 18.30 5.03
CA ALA A 41 -10.58 19.24 4.73
C ALA A 41 -10.24 19.23 3.25
N GLY A 42 -9.87 20.39 2.72
CA GLY A 42 -9.18 20.52 1.46
C GLY A 42 -7.68 20.65 1.71
N VAL A 43 -6.86 20.04 0.87
CA VAL A 43 -5.42 20.25 0.87
C VAL A 43 -5.07 21.24 -0.23
N ARG A 44 -4.39 22.31 0.14
CA ARG A 44 -3.91 23.31 -0.82
C ARG A 44 -2.41 23.27 -0.97
N GLU A 45 -1.97 23.54 -2.17
CA GLU A 45 -0.57 23.70 -2.53
C GLU A 45 -0.31 25.15 -2.95
N TYR A 46 0.55 25.82 -2.23
CA TYR A 46 1.10 27.11 -2.61
C TYR A 46 2.49 26.91 -3.19
N ILE A 47 2.73 27.42 -4.37
CA ILE A 47 4.04 27.39 -5.03
C ILE A 47 4.64 28.79 -4.95
N SER A 48 5.81 28.91 -4.29
CA SER A 48 6.54 30.18 -4.19
C SER A 48 7.21 30.49 -5.53
N GLN A 49 6.60 31.37 -6.30
CA GLN A 49 7.14 31.91 -7.56
C GLN A 49 6.97 33.41 -7.58
N GLU A 50 7.80 34.13 -8.36
CA GLU A 50 7.60 35.55 -8.59
C GLU A 50 6.21 35.80 -9.20
N ASN A 51 5.47 36.77 -8.63
CA ASN A 51 4.12 37.18 -9.04
C ASN A 51 2.99 36.17 -8.81
N VAL A 52 3.20 35.10 -8.05
CA VAL A 52 2.13 34.20 -7.60
C VAL A 52 1.60 34.65 -6.25
N SER A 53 0.32 34.97 -6.20
CA SER A 53 -0.37 35.28 -4.95
C SER A 53 -0.81 34.01 -4.23
N ILE A 54 -0.91 34.07 -2.92
CA ILE A 54 -1.54 33.02 -2.09
C ILE A 54 -2.97 32.68 -2.54
N LYS A 55 -3.67 33.63 -3.15
CA LYS A 55 -4.98 33.41 -3.78
C LYS A 55 -4.95 32.35 -4.88
N ASP A 56 -3.80 32.14 -5.46
CA ASP A 56 -3.59 31.20 -6.55
C ASP A 56 -3.21 29.79 -6.08
N ALA A 57 -3.20 29.56 -4.75
CA ALA A 57 -2.93 28.24 -4.19
C ALA A 57 -3.95 27.22 -4.71
N SER A 58 -3.44 26.18 -5.35
CA SER A 58 -4.28 25.15 -5.96
C SER A 58 -4.87 24.19 -4.92
N ASN A 59 -6.12 23.80 -5.09
CA ASN A 59 -6.74 22.75 -4.29
C ASN A 59 -6.45 21.39 -4.91
N ILE A 60 -5.54 20.63 -4.31
CA ILE A 60 -5.14 19.31 -4.80
C ILE A 60 -6.13 18.19 -4.44
N THR A 61 -7.14 18.48 -3.62
CA THR A 61 -8.24 17.54 -3.29
C THR A 61 -9.54 17.83 -4.03
N ILE A 62 -9.53 18.69 -5.04
CA ILE A 62 -10.73 19.13 -5.75
C ILE A 62 -11.52 17.96 -6.37
N HIS A 63 -10.82 16.93 -6.82
CA HIS A 63 -11.43 15.73 -7.41
C HIS A 63 -11.87 14.69 -6.38
N VAL A 64 -11.47 14.84 -5.11
CA VAL A 64 -11.82 13.95 -3.99
C VAL A 64 -12.28 14.73 -2.75
N PRO A 65 -13.30 15.59 -2.86
CA PRO A 65 -13.64 16.59 -1.85
C PRO A 65 -14.12 16.02 -0.51
N LYS A 66 -14.42 14.73 -0.46
CA LYS A 66 -14.90 14.03 0.74
C LYS A 66 -13.92 12.96 1.24
N LEU A 67 -12.68 12.98 0.78
CA LEU A 67 -11.70 11.97 1.15
C LEU A 67 -11.02 12.29 2.47
N ILE A 68 -10.62 13.55 2.67
CA ILE A 68 -9.80 13.96 3.82
C ILE A 68 -10.72 14.50 4.91
N PRO A 69 -10.74 13.88 6.10
CA PRO A 69 -11.51 14.40 7.24
C PRO A 69 -10.92 15.72 7.77
N SER A 70 -11.74 16.54 8.43
CA SER A 70 -11.31 17.86 8.93
C SER A 70 -10.37 17.80 10.14
N ASN A 71 -10.23 16.66 10.77
CA ASN A 71 -9.47 16.46 12.00
C ASN A 71 -8.06 15.87 11.76
N ILE A 72 -7.45 16.20 10.64
CA ILE A 72 -6.03 15.89 10.39
C ILE A 72 -5.17 16.68 11.37
N PHE A 73 -4.27 16.01 12.07
CA PHE A 73 -3.38 16.65 13.04
C PHE A 73 -1.91 16.70 12.59
N LYS A 74 -1.54 15.91 11.58
CA LYS A 74 -0.16 15.89 11.09
C LYS A 74 -0.10 15.68 9.59
N LEU A 75 0.81 16.43 8.95
CA LEU A 75 1.25 16.25 7.57
C LEU A 75 2.74 15.91 7.57
N ALA A 76 3.17 15.09 6.63
CA ALA A 76 4.58 14.84 6.33
C ALA A 76 4.75 14.77 4.81
N VAL A 77 5.87 15.29 4.29
CA VAL A 77 6.15 15.31 2.84
C VAL A 77 7.55 14.80 2.56
N SER A 78 7.68 13.96 1.54
CA SER A 78 8.97 13.58 0.98
C SER A 78 9.17 14.29 -0.35
N THR A 79 10.24 15.08 -0.43
CA THR A 79 10.63 15.74 -1.69
C THR A 79 11.22 14.74 -2.69
N ASN A 80 11.85 13.69 -2.20
CA ASN A 80 12.52 12.71 -3.06
C ASN A 80 11.55 11.80 -3.81
N GLU A 81 10.40 11.51 -3.16
CA GLU A 81 9.41 10.54 -3.67
C GLU A 81 8.12 11.21 -4.18
N ASP A 82 8.08 12.55 -4.17
CA ASP A 82 6.89 13.30 -4.59
C ASP A 82 5.60 12.81 -3.89
N VAL A 83 5.69 12.69 -2.56
CA VAL A 83 4.64 12.13 -1.73
C VAL A 83 4.32 13.01 -0.53
N LEU A 84 3.04 13.21 -0.27
CA LEU A 84 2.49 13.85 0.93
C LEU A 84 1.62 12.84 1.68
N VAL A 85 1.83 12.74 2.98
CA VAL A 85 1.07 11.84 3.86
C VAL A 85 0.41 12.63 4.96
N LEU A 86 -0.87 12.30 5.24
CA LEU A 86 -1.65 12.92 6.29
C LEU A 86 -2.20 11.84 7.23
N VAL A 87 -2.34 12.21 8.49
CA VAL A 87 -2.99 11.37 9.52
C VAL A 87 -3.96 12.21 10.36
N GLY A 88 -5.12 11.62 10.67
CA GLY A 88 -6.20 12.25 11.43
C GLY A 88 -6.55 11.51 12.72
N THR A 89 -7.33 12.17 13.59
CA THR A 89 -7.74 11.61 14.89
C THR A 89 -8.92 10.66 14.79
N ASP A 90 -9.83 10.82 13.83
CA ASP A 90 -11.03 9.98 13.71
C ASP A 90 -10.72 8.58 13.18
N GLU A 91 -9.75 8.48 12.29
CA GLU A 91 -9.26 7.21 11.75
C GLU A 91 -7.74 7.11 12.04
N PRO A 92 -7.32 6.91 13.30
CA PRO A 92 -5.93 7.03 13.71
C PRO A 92 -5.03 5.91 13.16
N ASN A 93 -5.60 4.88 12.57
CA ASN A 93 -4.89 3.79 11.89
C ASN A 93 -4.81 3.98 10.38
N LYS A 94 -5.19 5.15 9.85
CA LYS A 94 -5.28 5.38 8.41
C LYS A 94 -4.38 6.53 7.97
N LEU A 95 -3.63 6.27 6.93
CA LEU A 95 -2.84 7.27 6.22
C LEU A 95 -3.57 7.69 4.94
N TYR A 96 -3.63 8.98 4.70
CA TYR A 96 -4.07 9.56 3.43
C TYR A 96 -2.85 9.99 2.66
N ILE A 97 -2.67 9.46 1.46
CA ILE A 97 -1.44 9.57 0.69
C ILE A 97 -1.74 10.24 -0.63
N ASN A 98 -1.05 11.33 -0.90
CA ASN A 98 -1.04 11.98 -2.20
C ASN A 98 0.30 11.73 -2.87
N ARG A 99 0.28 11.26 -4.11
CA ARG A 99 1.46 11.16 -4.97
C ARG A 99 1.24 11.97 -6.23
N TRP A 100 2.30 12.61 -6.68
CA TRP A 100 2.29 13.37 -7.93
C TRP A 100 3.47 13.02 -8.81
N LEU A 101 3.33 13.34 -10.07
CA LEU A 101 4.39 13.20 -11.05
C LEU A 101 4.48 14.49 -11.85
N TYR A 102 5.69 15.01 -12.02
CA TYR A 102 5.96 16.15 -12.88
C TYR A 102 6.26 15.70 -14.32
N GLY A 103 5.72 16.43 -15.29
CA GLY A 103 6.12 16.31 -16.68
C GLY A 103 7.32 17.20 -17.03
N ASP A 104 7.73 17.17 -18.29
CA ASP A 104 8.92 17.87 -18.80
C ASP A 104 8.91 19.39 -18.55
N ASN A 105 7.74 19.99 -18.37
CA ASN A 105 7.57 21.44 -18.12
C ASN A 105 7.35 21.77 -16.63
N PHE A 106 7.74 20.91 -15.70
CA PHE A 106 7.48 21.06 -14.27
C PHE A 106 5.99 21.22 -13.90
N GLN A 107 5.09 20.83 -14.78
CA GLN A 107 3.67 20.74 -14.48
C GLN A 107 3.33 19.37 -13.91
N LYS A 108 2.51 19.32 -12.87
CA LYS A 108 1.99 18.06 -12.35
C LYS A 108 1.06 17.43 -13.40
N ILE A 109 1.51 16.35 -14.01
CA ILE A 109 0.75 15.56 -14.98
C ILE A 109 -0.10 14.49 -14.31
N LEU A 110 0.28 14.06 -13.12
CA LEU A 110 -0.46 13.13 -12.30
C LEU A 110 -0.54 13.68 -10.87
N ASN A 111 -1.72 13.57 -10.28
CA ASN A 111 -1.98 13.89 -8.89
C ASN A 111 -3.05 12.91 -8.38
N SER A 112 -2.65 11.96 -7.59
CA SER A 112 -3.51 10.87 -7.14
C SER A 112 -3.54 10.76 -5.62
N TRP A 113 -4.71 10.39 -5.10
CA TRP A 113 -4.92 10.11 -3.69
C TRP A 113 -5.20 8.63 -3.46
N SER A 114 -4.58 8.09 -2.43
CA SER A 114 -4.80 6.74 -1.95
C SER A 114 -4.88 6.73 -0.43
N THR A 115 -5.27 5.60 0.14
CA THR A 115 -5.31 5.42 1.58
C THR A 115 -4.65 4.11 1.95
N PHE A 116 -3.81 4.13 2.99
CA PHE A 116 -3.30 2.93 3.63
C PHE A 116 -3.94 2.80 5.00
N THR A 117 -4.54 1.66 5.27
CA THR A 117 -5.20 1.40 6.54
C THR A 117 -4.44 0.31 7.27
N LEU A 118 -3.79 0.68 8.35
CA LEU A 118 -3.13 -0.25 9.26
C LEU A 118 -4.18 -1.03 10.04
N ASN A 119 -3.75 -2.08 10.73
CA ASN A 119 -4.64 -2.83 11.60
C ASN A 119 -5.39 -1.91 12.58
N SER A 120 -6.66 -2.19 12.84
CA SER A 120 -7.54 -1.38 13.69
C SER A 120 -7.07 -1.25 15.16
N ALA A 121 -6.16 -2.11 15.60
CA ALA A 121 -5.56 -2.02 16.93
C ALA A 121 -4.42 -1.00 17.02
N LYS A 122 -3.96 -0.46 15.89
CA LYS A 122 -2.86 0.50 15.78
C LYS A 122 -3.41 1.93 15.75
N SER A 123 -2.73 2.84 16.45
CA SER A 123 -3.02 4.26 16.44
C SER A 123 -1.76 5.04 16.11
N ILE A 124 -1.74 5.70 14.98
CA ILE A 124 -0.61 6.53 14.54
C ILE A 124 -0.63 7.83 15.33
N LYS A 125 0.44 8.12 16.06
CA LYS A 125 0.57 9.33 16.89
C LYS A 125 1.41 10.41 16.25
N ASN A 126 2.34 10.03 15.40
CA ASN A 126 3.17 10.97 14.66
C ASN A 126 3.72 10.32 13.40
N ILE A 127 3.99 11.14 12.40
CA ILE A 127 4.62 10.72 11.14
C ILE A 127 5.66 11.76 10.73
N ASP A 128 6.75 11.30 10.12
CA ASP A 128 7.70 12.18 9.46
C ASP A 128 8.53 11.41 8.43
N PHE A 129 9.06 12.10 7.42
CA PHE A 129 9.95 11.51 6.43
C PHE A 129 11.41 11.74 6.78
N ILE A 130 12.23 10.71 6.60
CA ILE A 130 13.68 10.81 6.56
C ILE A 130 14.13 10.21 5.21
N GLY A 131 14.45 11.09 4.27
CA GLY A 131 14.75 10.70 2.90
C GLY A 131 13.51 10.13 2.19
N THR A 132 13.57 8.86 1.80
CA THR A 132 12.50 8.12 1.11
C THR A 132 11.60 7.33 2.06
N ASP A 133 12.00 7.23 3.32
CA ASP A 133 11.32 6.42 4.33
C ASP A 133 10.37 7.25 5.20
N LEU A 134 9.12 6.79 5.32
CA LEU A 134 8.18 7.33 6.30
C LEU A 134 8.37 6.62 7.65
N PHE A 135 8.66 7.39 8.67
CA PHE A 135 8.70 6.92 10.05
C PHE A 135 7.39 7.24 10.74
N MET A 136 6.86 6.28 11.44
CA MET A 136 5.57 6.37 12.16
C MET A 136 5.75 5.97 13.61
N VAL A 137 5.28 6.82 14.51
CA VAL A 137 5.12 6.46 15.93
C VAL A 137 3.73 5.87 16.08
N ILE A 138 3.67 4.58 16.40
CA ILE A 138 2.42 3.82 16.51
C ILE A 138 2.22 3.38 17.95
N GLU A 139 1.03 3.63 18.47
CA GLU A 139 0.59 3.16 19.78
C GLU A 139 -0.34 1.97 19.61
N GLU A 140 -0.10 0.94 20.39
CA GLU A 140 -0.94 -0.24 20.55
C GLU A 140 -1.24 -0.48 22.03
N ALA A 141 -2.15 -1.41 22.34
CA ALA A 141 -2.51 -1.74 23.72
C ALA A 141 -1.32 -2.16 24.60
N ASN A 142 -0.23 -2.65 24.00
CA ASN A 142 0.94 -3.18 24.70
C ASN A 142 2.15 -2.20 24.70
N GLY A 143 2.03 -1.03 24.11
CA GLY A 143 3.10 -0.05 24.08
C GLY A 143 3.16 0.76 22.79
N THR A 144 4.26 1.47 22.64
CA THR A 144 4.52 2.33 21.48
C THR A 144 5.70 1.78 20.71
N SER A 145 5.57 1.70 19.39
CA SER A 145 6.63 1.31 18.46
C SER A 145 6.98 2.45 17.49
N LEU A 146 8.21 2.41 16.98
CA LEU A 146 8.63 3.21 15.83
C LEU A 146 8.68 2.28 14.61
N GLU A 147 7.80 2.51 13.66
CA GLU A 147 7.73 1.72 12.43
C GLU A 147 8.23 2.53 11.25
N LYS A 148 8.81 1.84 10.27
CA LYS A 148 9.35 2.42 9.05
C LYS A 148 8.62 1.84 7.84
N MET A 149 8.21 2.72 6.93
CA MET A 149 7.60 2.35 5.65
C MET A 149 8.42 2.97 4.50
N PRO A 150 9.08 2.17 3.65
CA PRO A 150 9.79 2.68 2.49
C PRO A 150 8.79 3.12 1.41
N PHE A 151 9.04 4.28 0.80
CA PHE A 151 8.27 4.78 -0.34
C PHE A 151 9.09 4.76 -1.65
N GLU A 152 10.28 4.23 -1.61
CA GLU A 152 11.12 4.07 -2.78
C GLU A 152 10.43 3.24 -3.87
N ALA A 153 10.37 3.75 -5.10
CA ALA A 153 9.61 3.16 -6.20
C ALA A 153 10.15 1.83 -6.64
N ASN A 154 11.14 1.25 -6.30
CA ASN A 154 11.66 -0.07 -6.70
C ASN A 154 12.29 -0.80 -5.49
N PHE A 155 11.67 -0.62 -4.33
CA PHE A 155 12.13 -1.32 -3.15
C PHE A 155 12.12 -2.84 -3.38
N LYS A 156 13.22 -3.50 -3.05
CA LYS A 156 13.36 -4.95 -3.13
C LYS A 156 13.85 -5.50 -1.81
N GLU A 157 13.43 -6.69 -1.47
CA GLU A 157 13.99 -7.39 -0.32
C GLU A 157 15.48 -7.70 -0.55
N THR A 158 16.24 -7.81 0.53
CA THR A 158 17.65 -8.18 0.45
C THR A 158 17.82 -9.51 -0.29
N ASN A 159 18.65 -9.50 -1.33
CA ASN A 159 18.89 -10.63 -2.24
C ASN A 159 17.65 -11.10 -3.04
N ALA A 160 16.60 -10.29 -3.15
CA ALA A 160 15.39 -10.61 -3.89
C ALA A 160 15.24 -9.75 -5.14
N ASP A 161 14.41 -10.21 -6.08
CA ASP A 161 14.05 -9.45 -7.27
C ASP A 161 12.81 -8.58 -7.06
N PHE A 162 12.10 -8.74 -5.93
CA PHE A 162 10.87 -8.03 -5.61
C PHE A 162 10.67 -7.89 -4.10
N GLU A 163 9.71 -7.08 -3.68
CA GLU A 163 9.28 -6.92 -2.31
C GLU A 163 8.21 -7.95 -1.94
N PHE A 164 8.30 -8.53 -0.72
CA PHE A 164 7.17 -9.23 -0.12
C PHE A 164 6.18 -8.23 0.47
N HIS A 165 4.97 -8.19 -0.06
CA HIS A 165 3.90 -7.31 0.38
C HIS A 165 3.28 -7.81 1.69
N LEU A 166 3.98 -7.56 2.77
CA LEU A 166 3.58 -7.88 4.14
C LEU A 166 3.82 -6.66 5.02
N ASP A 167 2.88 -6.35 5.88
CA ASP A 167 3.06 -5.35 6.93
C ASP A 167 3.81 -5.95 8.11
N HIS A 168 4.54 -5.10 8.84
CA HIS A 168 5.22 -5.47 10.08
C HIS A 168 6.16 -6.66 9.90
N LYS A 169 6.97 -6.63 8.85
CA LYS A 169 7.87 -7.72 8.47
C LYS A 169 9.02 -7.91 9.46
N VAL A 170 9.25 -9.15 9.85
CA VAL A 170 10.43 -9.58 10.62
C VAL A 170 11.02 -10.86 10.05
N THR A 171 12.30 -11.07 10.31
CA THR A 171 13.03 -12.28 9.90
C THR A 171 13.39 -13.12 11.13
N GLU A 172 13.86 -14.33 10.88
CA GLU A 172 14.41 -15.20 11.93
C GLU A 172 15.59 -14.57 12.69
N ALA A 173 16.27 -13.60 12.09
CA ALA A 173 17.40 -12.88 12.68
C ALA A 173 16.97 -11.69 13.56
N THR A 174 15.70 -11.31 13.51
CA THR A 174 15.16 -10.20 14.30
C THR A 174 15.14 -10.55 15.78
N SER A 175 15.62 -9.66 16.63
CA SER A 175 15.62 -9.86 18.07
C SER A 175 14.22 -10.15 18.61
N GLY A 176 14.08 -11.21 19.42
CA GLY A 176 12.81 -11.65 19.99
C GLY A 176 12.00 -12.59 19.09
N VAL A 177 12.39 -12.79 17.83
CA VAL A 177 11.82 -13.86 16.99
C VAL A 177 12.45 -15.18 17.37
N SER A 178 11.64 -16.21 17.56
CA SER A 178 12.13 -17.55 17.87
C SER A 178 11.24 -18.63 17.27
N VAL A 179 11.82 -19.81 17.03
CA VAL A 179 11.11 -21.01 16.59
C VAL A 179 11.38 -22.12 17.58
N SER A 180 10.33 -22.68 18.16
CA SER A 180 10.38 -23.87 18.97
C SER A 180 9.69 -25.03 18.26
N TYR A 181 10.17 -26.25 18.46
CA TYR A 181 9.60 -27.45 17.84
C TYR A 181 9.22 -28.49 18.90
N ASN A 182 8.05 -29.03 18.77
CA ASN A 182 7.55 -30.14 19.60
C ASN A 182 7.52 -31.43 18.77
N SER A 183 8.43 -32.34 19.06
CA SER A 183 8.56 -33.62 18.37
C SER A 183 7.40 -34.59 18.60
N THR A 184 6.61 -34.42 19.65
CA THR A 184 5.45 -35.26 19.93
C THR A 184 4.27 -34.93 19.02
N THR A 185 4.09 -33.66 18.73
CA THR A 185 2.97 -33.17 17.92
C THR A 185 3.37 -32.85 16.49
N ASP A 186 4.67 -32.92 16.18
CA ASP A 186 5.29 -32.47 14.90
C ASP A 186 4.91 -31.03 14.51
N ILE A 187 4.92 -30.13 15.50
CA ILE A 187 4.53 -28.75 15.32
C ILE A 187 5.68 -27.81 15.71
N SER A 188 6.02 -26.90 14.81
CA SER A 188 6.83 -25.73 15.13
C SER A 188 5.95 -24.55 15.52
N THR A 189 6.36 -23.83 16.56
CA THR A 189 5.74 -22.58 17.00
C THR A 189 6.71 -21.44 16.73
N PHE A 190 6.28 -20.50 15.89
CA PHE A 190 6.97 -19.25 15.62
C PHE A 190 6.46 -18.20 16.59
N THR A 191 7.36 -17.56 17.30
CA THR A 191 7.05 -16.46 18.23
C THR A 191 7.62 -15.16 17.67
N VAL A 192 6.81 -14.11 17.64
CA VAL A 192 7.24 -12.74 17.30
C VAL A 192 7.05 -11.82 18.49
N PRO A 193 7.96 -10.85 18.72
CA PRO A 193 8.00 -10.05 19.95
C PRO A 193 6.97 -8.90 19.99
N TYR A 194 5.90 -9.00 19.22
CA TYR A 194 4.82 -8.02 19.16
C TYR A 194 3.50 -8.68 18.81
N ARG A 195 2.44 -7.91 18.96
CA ARG A 195 1.10 -8.36 18.63
C ARG A 195 0.83 -8.24 17.13
N LEU A 196 0.38 -9.33 16.55
CA LEU A 196 -0.08 -9.41 15.17
C LEU A 196 -1.60 -9.60 15.20
N ASN A 197 -2.32 -8.73 14.53
CA ASN A 197 -3.77 -8.69 14.62
C ASN A 197 -4.48 -9.07 13.32
N GLY A 198 -3.73 -9.48 12.31
CA GLY A 198 -4.25 -9.76 10.99
C GLY A 198 -4.05 -11.21 10.55
N LYS A 199 -4.32 -11.42 9.27
CA LYS A 199 -3.99 -12.66 8.57
C LYS A 199 -2.48 -12.67 8.31
N MET A 200 -1.82 -13.74 8.71
CA MET A 200 -0.37 -13.81 8.70
C MET A 200 0.17 -14.73 7.64
N ALA A 201 1.37 -14.42 7.16
CA ALA A 201 2.14 -15.31 6.35
C ALA A 201 3.55 -15.52 6.93
N VAL A 202 4.02 -16.76 6.87
CA VAL A 202 5.42 -17.13 7.05
C VAL A 202 5.93 -17.57 5.69
N VAL A 203 6.91 -16.85 5.15
CA VAL A 203 7.40 -17.04 3.78
C VAL A 203 8.90 -17.28 3.82
N GLY A 204 9.38 -18.28 3.06
CA GLY A 204 10.82 -18.49 2.88
C GLY A 204 11.47 -17.25 2.29
N ARG A 205 12.52 -16.71 2.92
CA ARG A 205 13.23 -15.54 2.41
C ARG A 205 14.28 -15.91 1.36
N TYR A 206 14.71 -14.93 0.58
CA TYR A 206 15.88 -15.06 -0.26
C TYR A 206 17.15 -15.19 0.60
N LEU A 207 18.05 -16.03 0.14
CA LEU A 207 19.26 -16.40 0.86
C LEU A 207 20.46 -15.61 0.37
N ALA A 208 21.34 -15.21 1.27
CA ALA A 208 22.66 -14.74 0.90
C ALA A 208 23.53 -15.88 0.37
N SER A 209 24.60 -15.53 -0.34
CA SER A 209 25.56 -16.54 -0.84
C SER A 209 26.10 -17.39 0.30
N GLY A 210 25.97 -18.71 0.19
CA GLY A 210 26.41 -19.67 1.21
C GLY A 210 25.42 -19.97 2.32
N GLU A 211 24.29 -19.27 2.40
CA GLU A 211 23.21 -19.62 3.35
C GLU A 211 22.41 -20.82 2.87
N THR A 212 21.91 -21.60 3.81
CA THR A 212 20.97 -22.68 3.58
C THR A 212 19.72 -22.52 4.43
N SER A 213 18.57 -22.91 3.90
CA SER A 213 17.30 -22.91 4.60
C SER A 213 16.62 -24.24 4.39
N THR A 214 16.42 -24.98 5.48
CA THR A 214 15.82 -26.33 5.44
C THR A 214 14.82 -26.50 6.58
N PHE A 215 13.87 -27.38 6.36
CA PHE A 215 12.98 -27.87 7.40
C PHE A 215 12.84 -29.38 7.32
N VAL A 216 12.40 -30.02 8.40
CA VAL A 216 12.07 -31.45 8.40
C VAL A 216 10.57 -31.59 8.27
N ASP A 217 10.13 -32.32 7.25
CA ASP A 217 8.71 -32.57 6.99
C ASP A 217 8.14 -33.64 7.96
N PHE A 218 6.83 -33.80 7.94
CA PHE A 218 6.12 -34.80 8.78
C PHE A 218 6.52 -36.25 8.52
N LYS A 219 7.28 -36.52 7.46
CA LYS A 219 7.85 -37.86 7.13
C LYS A 219 9.27 -38.02 7.64
N GLY A 220 9.84 -36.97 8.26
CA GLY A 220 11.22 -36.96 8.72
C GLY A 220 12.25 -36.64 7.64
N ASN A 221 11.85 -36.18 6.45
CA ASN A 221 12.78 -35.80 5.40
C ASN A 221 13.22 -34.35 5.57
N THR A 222 14.52 -34.11 5.40
CA THR A 222 15.05 -32.74 5.31
C THR A 222 14.78 -32.18 3.92
N VAL A 223 13.99 -31.10 3.86
CA VAL A 223 13.56 -30.47 2.63
C VAL A 223 14.02 -29.00 2.62
N PRO A 224 14.52 -28.47 1.49
CA PRO A 224 14.84 -27.05 1.42
C PRO A 224 13.57 -26.19 1.47
N LEU A 225 13.57 -25.18 2.34
CA LEU A 225 12.56 -24.11 2.28
C LEU A 225 13.01 -23.10 1.23
N LYS A 226 12.25 -23.04 0.14
CA LYS A 226 12.60 -22.19 -1.01
C LYS A 226 12.14 -20.76 -0.81
N PRO A 227 12.86 -19.78 -1.38
CA PRO A 227 12.43 -18.38 -1.37
C PRO A 227 11.01 -18.22 -1.95
N GLY A 228 10.18 -17.47 -1.24
CA GLY A 228 8.79 -17.25 -1.62
C GLY A 228 7.85 -18.42 -1.37
N GLN A 229 8.31 -19.53 -0.83
CA GLN A 229 7.43 -20.61 -0.39
C GLN A 229 6.71 -20.20 0.89
N VAL A 230 5.38 -20.13 0.83
CA VAL A 230 4.54 -19.85 1.98
C VAL A 230 4.33 -21.12 2.81
N LEU A 231 4.46 -21.02 4.11
CA LEU A 231 4.13 -22.10 5.03
C LEU A 231 2.64 -22.07 5.32
N GLN A 232 2.05 -23.27 5.40
CA GLN A 232 0.68 -23.42 5.82
C GLN A 232 0.63 -23.29 7.34
N THR A 233 0.20 -22.15 7.84
CA THR A 233 0.16 -21.83 9.26
C THR A 233 -1.24 -21.98 9.82
N THR A 234 -1.30 -22.37 11.10
CA THR A 234 -2.53 -22.52 11.89
C THR A 234 -2.36 -21.86 13.25
N ASN A 235 -3.48 -21.59 13.92
CA ASN A 235 -3.53 -21.18 15.34
C ASN A 235 -2.69 -19.94 15.67
N LEU A 236 -3.09 -18.77 15.14
CA LEU A 236 -2.58 -17.50 15.64
C LEU A 236 -3.09 -17.26 17.06
N THR A 237 -2.16 -17.13 18.01
CA THR A 237 -2.47 -16.72 19.40
C THR A 237 -1.86 -15.35 19.65
N ASN A 238 -2.69 -14.41 20.07
CA ASN A 238 -2.29 -13.04 20.36
C ASN A 238 -2.15 -12.81 21.86
N GLY A 239 -0.99 -12.30 22.25
CA GLY A 239 -0.67 -11.82 23.58
C GLY A 239 0.21 -10.58 23.49
N SER A 240 1.10 -10.33 24.44
CA SER A 240 2.20 -9.37 24.25
C SER A 240 3.15 -9.83 23.13
N ASN A 241 3.30 -11.14 22.96
CA ASN A 241 3.93 -11.77 21.81
C ASN A 241 2.86 -12.54 21.02
N SER A 242 2.99 -12.61 19.72
CA SER A 242 2.14 -13.47 18.90
C SER A 242 2.84 -14.76 18.56
N THR A 243 2.08 -15.85 18.52
CA THR A 243 2.59 -17.17 18.12
C THR A 243 1.78 -17.75 16.98
N ILE A 244 2.49 -18.37 16.03
CA ILE A 244 1.89 -19.08 14.90
C ILE A 244 2.46 -20.47 14.86
N THR A 245 1.67 -21.44 14.42
CA THR A 245 2.10 -22.82 14.32
C THR A 245 2.09 -23.33 12.89
N ALA A 246 3.05 -24.19 12.56
CA ALA A 246 3.11 -24.95 11.32
C ALA A 246 3.61 -26.37 11.58
N SER A 247 3.13 -27.34 10.79
CA SER A 247 3.58 -28.74 10.88
C SER A 247 4.96 -28.91 10.28
N GLY A 248 5.84 -29.61 11.00
CA GLY A 248 7.23 -29.84 10.65
C GLY A 248 8.22 -29.09 11.54
N ASP A 249 9.50 -29.40 11.43
CA ASP A 249 10.58 -28.75 12.18
C ASP A 249 11.25 -27.64 11.36
N PHE A 250 10.94 -26.39 11.69
CA PHE A 250 11.43 -25.20 11.01
C PHE A 250 12.57 -24.47 11.71
N ARG A 251 13.21 -25.06 12.73
CA ARG A 251 14.29 -24.43 13.49
C ARG A 251 15.50 -24.00 12.65
N ASN A 252 15.75 -24.67 11.53
CA ASN A 252 16.85 -24.37 10.60
C ASN A 252 16.39 -23.60 9.36
N SER A 253 15.17 -23.09 9.38
CA SER A 253 14.60 -22.36 8.23
C SER A 253 14.93 -20.87 8.28
N LYS A 254 15.02 -20.29 7.10
CA LYS A 254 15.18 -18.85 6.90
C LYS A 254 13.88 -18.30 6.32
N PHE A 255 13.24 -17.38 7.02
CA PHE A 255 11.89 -16.91 6.70
C PHE A 255 11.68 -15.42 7.00
N ILE A 256 10.60 -14.89 6.45
CA ILE A 256 9.99 -13.61 6.80
C ILE A 256 8.60 -13.92 7.36
N ILE A 257 8.25 -13.28 8.46
CA ILE A 257 6.89 -13.27 9.02
C ILE A 257 6.33 -11.87 8.88
N GLY A 258 5.07 -11.75 8.48
CA GLY A 258 4.37 -10.47 8.45
C GLY A 258 2.87 -10.62 8.30
N GLU A 259 2.16 -9.51 8.42
CA GLU A 259 0.71 -9.43 8.23
C GLU A 259 0.35 -9.21 6.76
N GLN A 260 -0.58 -10.02 6.26
CA GLN A 260 -1.15 -9.82 4.93
C GLN A 260 -2.19 -8.68 4.99
N TYR A 261 -2.13 -7.79 4.02
CA TYR A 261 -3.11 -6.74 3.83
C TYR A 261 -3.82 -6.89 2.48
N LEU A 262 -4.94 -6.22 2.33
CA LEU A 262 -5.69 -6.20 1.09
C LEU A 262 -5.33 -4.95 0.29
N MET A 263 -4.65 -5.13 -0.85
CA MET A 263 -4.59 -4.12 -1.88
C MET A 263 -5.94 -4.11 -2.62
N HIS A 264 -6.59 -2.95 -2.72
CA HIS A 264 -7.87 -2.80 -3.39
C HIS A 264 -7.89 -1.51 -4.21
N TYR A 265 -8.14 -1.66 -5.49
CA TYR A 265 -8.34 -0.56 -6.41
C TYR A 265 -9.66 -0.72 -7.15
N ARG A 266 -10.53 0.29 -7.08
CA ARG A 266 -11.78 0.34 -7.83
C ARG A 266 -11.65 1.32 -8.98
N PHE A 267 -11.92 0.84 -10.19
CA PHE A 267 -11.95 1.69 -11.36
C PHE A 267 -13.19 2.58 -11.33
N SER A 268 -13.02 3.85 -11.72
CA SER A 268 -14.15 4.75 -11.95
C SER A 268 -14.98 4.28 -13.15
N SER A 269 -16.26 4.63 -13.13
CA SER A 269 -17.18 4.32 -14.23
C SER A 269 -16.67 4.94 -15.53
N GLN A 270 -16.56 4.12 -16.58
CA GLN A 270 -16.15 4.59 -17.90
C GLN A 270 -17.30 5.33 -18.58
N ARG A 271 -17.00 6.50 -19.14
CA ARG A 271 -17.98 7.37 -19.79
C ARG A 271 -17.52 7.75 -21.19
N LEU A 272 -18.47 7.91 -22.10
CA LEU A 272 -18.17 8.47 -23.40
C LEU A 272 -17.98 9.98 -23.29
N THR A 273 -16.90 10.47 -23.87
CA THR A 273 -16.64 11.89 -23.96
C THR A 273 -16.69 12.33 -25.41
N GLU A 274 -17.34 13.45 -25.69
CA GLU A 274 -17.29 14.13 -26.99
C GLU A 274 -16.19 15.20 -26.94
N SER A 275 -15.22 15.07 -27.83
CA SER A 275 -14.16 16.08 -27.95
C SER A 275 -14.68 17.23 -28.80
N ARG A 276 -14.87 18.39 -28.22
CA ARG A 276 -15.10 19.66 -28.92
C ARG A 276 -13.84 20.49 -28.88
N THR A 277 -13.66 21.37 -29.84
CA THR A 277 -12.42 22.06 -30.23
C THR A 277 -11.53 22.65 -29.11
N ASN A 278 -11.97 22.73 -27.85
CA ASN A 278 -11.18 23.12 -26.68
C ASN A 278 -11.65 22.50 -25.35
N ASN A 279 -12.68 21.65 -25.33
CA ASN A 279 -13.16 21.01 -24.14
C ASN A 279 -13.73 19.63 -24.43
N SER A 280 -13.38 18.62 -23.65
CA SER A 280 -14.06 17.34 -23.67
C SER A 280 -15.26 17.41 -22.70
N SER A 281 -16.47 17.15 -23.20
CA SER A 281 -17.67 17.07 -22.38
C SER A 281 -18.20 15.65 -22.35
N GLU A 282 -18.75 15.26 -21.19
CA GLU A 282 -19.41 13.96 -21.04
C GLU A 282 -20.66 13.89 -21.92
N LEU A 283 -20.81 12.79 -22.67
CA LEU A 283 -22.01 12.50 -23.46
C LEU A 283 -23.08 11.88 -22.54
N ILE A 284 -23.96 12.71 -21.98
CA ILE A 284 -24.97 12.29 -20.99
C ILE A 284 -25.94 11.24 -21.55
N SER A 285 -26.25 11.30 -22.86
CA SER A 285 -27.15 10.34 -23.54
C SER A 285 -26.44 9.08 -24.04
N GLY A 286 -25.11 9.03 -23.98
CA GLY A 286 -24.33 7.92 -24.48
C GLY A 286 -24.44 6.68 -23.56
N ARG A 287 -24.72 5.51 -24.16
CA ARG A 287 -24.69 4.21 -23.46
C ARG A 287 -23.44 3.46 -23.87
N LEU A 288 -22.54 3.22 -22.93
CA LEU A 288 -21.33 2.43 -23.17
C LEU A 288 -21.53 1.01 -22.63
N GLN A 289 -21.43 0.02 -23.52
CA GLN A 289 -21.42 -1.39 -23.17
C GLN A 289 -19.99 -1.88 -23.11
N LEU A 290 -19.56 -2.34 -21.94
CA LEU A 290 -18.27 -2.96 -21.75
C LEU A 290 -18.37 -4.46 -22.03
N HIS A 291 -17.60 -4.94 -23.00
CA HIS A 291 -17.50 -6.37 -23.29
C HIS A 291 -16.36 -7.02 -22.55
N HIS A 292 -15.18 -6.39 -22.61
CA HIS A 292 -13.96 -6.88 -21.96
C HIS A 292 -13.19 -5.73 -21.36
N PHE A 293 -12.46 -6.05 -20.31
CA PHE A 293 -11.47 -5.17 -19.69
C PHE A 293 -10.10 -5.82 -19.85
N TYR A 294 -9.10 -5.07 -20.26
CA TYR A 294 -7.74 -5.53 -20.46
C TYR A 294 -6.84 -4.81 -19.47
N ILE A 295 -6.17 -5.57 -18.62
CA ILE A 295 -5.21 -5.07 -17.64
C ILE A 295 -3.83 -5.43 -18.14
N LYS A 296 -2.98 -4.42 -18.34
CA LYS A 296 -1.56 -4.60 -18.54
C LYS A 296 -0.90 -4.72 -17.18
N PHE A 297 -0.01 -5.65 -17.03
CA PHE A 297 0.72 -5.89 -15.80
C PHE A 297 2.18 -6.22 -16.10
N GLU A 298 3.07 -5.87 -15.16
CA GLU A 298 4.50 -6.10 -15.24
C GLU A 298 4.99 -6.66 -13.90
N ASP A 299 5.93 -7.62 -13.95
CA ASP A 299 6.53 -8.25 -12.78
C ASP A 299 5.54 -8.63 -11.67
N THR A 300 4.43 -9.21 -12.07
CA THR A 300 3.28 -9.48 -11.20
C THR A 300 3.16 -10.96 -10.90
N GLY A 301 3.00 -11.29 -9.61
CA GLY A 301 2.82 -12.65 -9.12
C GLY A 301 1.35 -13.06 -8.97
N PHE A 302 0.49 -12.15 -8.52
CA PHE A 302 -0.93 -12.44 -8.29
C PHE A 302 -1.77 -11.16 -8.28
N PHE A 303 -2.97 -11.23 -8.82
CA PHE A 303 -4.10 -10.34 -8.54
C PHE A 303 -5.41 -11.03 -8.89
N GLN A 304 -6.50 -10.49 -8.39
CA GLN A 304 -7.85 -10.90 -8.79
C GLN A 304 -8.66 -9.68 -9.21
N VAL A 305 -9.52 -9.90 -10.20
CA VAL A 305 -10.45 -8.89 -10.69
C VAL A 305 -11.88 -9.34 -10.35
N GLU A 306 -12.55 -8.50 -9.59
CA GLU A 306 -13.97 -8.69 -9.26
C GLU A 306 -14.82 -7.80 -10.14
N VAL A 307 -15.75 -8.39 -10.83
CA VAL A 307 -16.73 -7.70 -11.67
C VAL A 307 -18.09 -7.84 -11.01
N THR A 308 -18.65 -6.73 -10.55
CA THR A 308 -19.94 -6.69 -9.85
C THR A 308 -20.95 -5.86 -10.68
N PRO A 309 -21.72 -6.48 -11.57
CA PRO A 309 -22.81 -5.78 -12.26
C PRO A 309 -23.95 -5.46 -11.28
N GLU A 310 -24.66 -4.37 -11.54
CA GLU A 310 -25.83 -3.99 -10.76
C GLU A 310 -26.88 -5.11 -10.77
N ASN A 311 -27.36 -5.51 -9.59
CA ASN A 311 -28.36 -6.58 -9.38
C ASN A 311 -27.93 -7.97 -9.88
N ARG A 312 -26.63 -8.27 -9.92
CA ARG A 312 -26.10 -9.60 -10.24
C ARG A 312 -24.97 -9.95 -9.28
N ASP A 313 -24.69 -11.25 -9.19
CA ASP A 313 -23.58 -11.76 -8.40
C ASP A 313 -22.22 -11.29 -8.95
N THR A 314 -21.27 -11.10 -8.04
CA THR A 314 -19.89 -10.78 -8.39
C THR A 314 -19.20 -11.97 -9.03
N SER A 315 -18.58 -11.76 -10.18
CA SER A 315 -17.68 -12.73 -10.79
C SER A 315 -16.22 -12.38 -10.47
N THR A 316 -15.44 -13.39 -10.09
CA THR A 316 -14.04 -13.23 -9.74
C THR A 316 -13.14 -13.93 -10.75
N HIS A 317 -12.20 -13.17 -11.31
CA HIS A 317 -11.21 -13.65 -12.27
C HIS A 317 -9.84 -13.51 -11.63
N LYS A 318 -9.13 -14.64 -11.43
CA LYS A 318 -7.82 -14.67 -10.77
C LYS A 318 -6.71 -14.83 -11.79
N PHE A 319 -5.69 -13.98 -11.67
CA PHE A 319 -4.42 -14.14 -12.33
C PHE A 319 -3.42 -14.73 -11.32
N THR A 320 -2.66 -15.70 -11.76
CA THR A 320 -1.51 -16.24 -11.02
C THR A 320 -0.35 -16.38 -11.98
N GLY A 321 0.83 -15.93 -11.61
CA GLY A 321 2.05 -16.05 -12.43
C GLY A 321 2.53 -17.48 -12.69
N ARG A 322 1.72 -18.49 -12.38
CA ARG A 322 2.05 -19.90 -12.57
C ARG A 322 1.33 -20.46 -13.80
N PHE A 323 2.05 -20.56 -14.89
CA PHE A 323 1.59 -21.34 -16.04
C PHE A 323 2.18 -22.75 -15.97
N LEU A 324 1.31 -23.76 -15.88
CA LEU A 324 1.71 -25.16 -16.02
C LEU A 324 2.35 -25.37 -17.40
N GLY A 325 3.61 -25.83 -17.41
CA GLY A 325 4.35 -26.11 -18.63
C GLY A 325 5.17 -24.95 -19.21
N ALA A 326 5.19 -23.78 -18.57
CA ALA A 326 6.13 -22.74 -18.96
C ALA A 326 7.58 -23.14 -18.60
N ALA A 327 8.51 -22.93 -19.52
CA ALA A 327 9.92 -23.24 -19.29
C ALA A 327 10.55 -22.44 -18.14
N SER A 328 9.97 -21.28 -17.81
CA SER A 328 10.34 -20.41 -16.70
C SER A 328 9.79 -20.87 -15.35
N ALA A 329 8.80 -21.78 -15.32
CA ALA A 329 8.14 -22.20 -14.09
C ALA A 329 8.99 -23.26 -13.36
N THR A 330 9.83 -22.83 -12.44
CA THR A 330 10.58 -23.72 -11.56
C THR A 330 9.76 -24.02 -10.30
N VAL A 331 9.61 -25.30 -9.97
CA VAL A 331 8.89 -25.71 -8.76
C VAL A 331 9.51 -25.09 -7.51
N GLY A 332 8.70 -24.33 -6.76
CA GLY A 332 9.11 -23.69 -5.53
C GLY A 332 9.79 -22.32 -5.70
N GLN A 333 9.80 -21.76 -6.90
CA GLN A 333 10.13 -20.36 -7.12
C GLN A 333 8.84 -19.56 -7.41
N ILE A 334 8.84 -18.29 -7.00
CA ILE A 334 7.80 -17.34 -7.41
C ILE A 334 8.10 -16.97 -8.86
N ASN A 335 7.10 -17.12 -9.71
CA ASN A 335 7.16 -16.69 -11.09
C ASN A 335 6.45 -15.34 -11.22
N LEU A 336 7.19 -14.31 -11.62
CA LEU A 336 6.64 -13.02 -11.98
C LEU A 336 6.45 -12.97 -13.48
N GLU A 337 5.30 -12.48 -13.91
CA GLU A 337 4.94 -12.43 -15.32
C GLU A 337 4.62 -10.98 -15.72
N THR A 338 4.87 -10.71 -17.00
CA THR A 338 4.52 -9.44 -17.65
C THR A 338 3.61 -9.72 -18.84
N GLY A 339 2.51 -8.98 -18.95
CA GLY A 339 1.58 -9.25 -20.04
C GLY A 339 0.27 -8.47 -19.98
N THR A 340 -0.76 -9.07 -20.54
CA THR A 340 -2.11 -8.51 -20.57
C THR A 340 -3.13 -9.56 -20.13
N PHE A 341 -3.91 -9.24 -19.10
CA PHE A 341 -4.99 -10.09 -18.60
C PHE A 341 -6.34 -9.59 -19.10
N ARG A 342 -7.11 -10.46 -19.73
CA ARG A 342 -8.42 -10.16 -20.29
C ARG A 342 -9.53 -10.63 -19.35
N VAL A 343 -10.43 -9.71 -18.99
CA VAL A 343 -11.57 -9.99 -18.10
C VAL A 343 -12.88 -9.72 -18.84
N PRO A 344 -13.81 -10.67 -18.92
CA PRO A 344 -15.15 -10.43 -19.48
C PRO A 344 -15.98 -9.58 -18.51
N ILE A 345 -16.61 -8.52 -19.01
CA ILE A 345 -17.47 -7.62 -18.23
C ILE A 345 -18.95 -7.82 -18.58
N MET A 346 -19.28 -7.78 -19.86
CA MET A 346 -20.63 -7.97 -20.43
C MET A 346 -21.72 -7.16 -19.70
N SER A 347 -21.42 -5.90 -19.38
CA SER A 347 -22.33 -5.00 -18.66
C SER A 347 -22.18 -3.56 -19.13
N ARG A 348 -23.17 -2.72 -18.78
CA ARG A 348 -23.08 -1.28 -19.02
C ARG A 348 -22.06 -0.66 -18.07
N ALA A 349 -21.31 0.31 -18.59
CA ALA A 349 -20.24 0.97 -17.85
C ALA A 349 -20.71 1.71 -16.57
N ASP A 350 -21.92 2.25 -16.60
CA ASP A 350 -22.57 2.96 -15.50
C ASP A 350 -23.24 2.04 -14.46
N ARG A 351 -23.25 0.72 -14.71
CA ARG A 351 -23.92 -0.29 -13.89
C ARG A 351 -23.02 -1.46 -13.52
N VAL A 352 -21.71 -1.24 -13.48
CA VAL A 352 -20.77 -2.27 -13.11
C VAL A 352 -19.64 -1.65 -12.30
N ASN A 353 -19.27 -2.31 -11.20
CA ASN A 353 -18.04 -2.02 -10.48
C ASN A 353 -16.97 -3.03 -10.90
N ILE A 354 -15.78 -2.53 -11.16
CA ILE A 354 -14.62 -3.34 -11.50
C ILE A 354 -13.56 -3.05 -10.42
N ASP A 355 -13.26 -4.07 -9.63
CA ASP A 355 -12.32 -4.00 -8.53
C ASP A 355 -11.11 -4.89 -8.82
N VAL A 356 -9.91 -4.37 -8.63
CA VAL A 356 -8.68 -5.18 -8.61
C VAL A 356 -8.22 -5.32 -7.17
N LYS A 357 -7.93 -6.55 -6.78
CA LYS A 357 -7.53 -6.88 -5.41
C LYS A 357 -6.33 -7.83 -5.40
N ASN A 358 -5.49 -7.66 -4.39
CA ASN A 358 -4.49 -8.64 -4.01
C ASN A 358 -4.48 -8.76 -2.48
N ASP A 359 -4.71 -9.96 -1.97
CA ASP A 359 -4.67 -10.32 -0.55
C ASP A 359 -3.50 -11.25 -0.22
N THR A 360 -2.52 -11.31 -1.12
CA THR A 360 -1.33 -12.17 -0.96
C THR A 360 -0.09 -11.33 -0.72
N TYR A 361 1.01 -11.98 -0.35
CA TYR A 361 2.32 -11.36 -0.20
C TYR A 361 3.05 -11.12 -1.54
N LEU A 362 2.46 -11.52 -2.66
CA LEU A 362 3.07 -11.40 -3.99
C LEU A 362 2.92 -9.99 -4.58
N PRO A 363 3.89 -9.52 -5.35
CA PRO A 363 3.81 -8.21 -5.97
C PRO A 363 2.70 -8.13 -7.03
N THR A 364 2.16 -6.94 -7.18
CA THR A 364 1.17 -6.58 -8.22
C THR A 364 1.52 -5.19 -8.75
N GLN A 365 1.91 -5.14 -10.01
CA GLN A 365 2.20 -3.91 -10.74
C GLN A 365 1.29 -3.85 -11.97
N LEU A 366 0.39 -2.82 -12.02
CA LEU A 366 -0.66 -2.67 -13.03
C LEU A 366 -0.52 -1.36 -13.80
#